data_6ef12c8da33fdbbd0fa75aeb9d888493
#
_entry.id   6ef12c8da33fdbbd0fa75aeb9d888493
#
_cell.length_a   1.000
_cell.length_b   1.000
_cell.length_c   1.000
_cell.angle_alpha   90.00
_cell.angle_beta   90.00
_cell.angle_gamma   90.00
#
_symmetry.space_group_name_H-M   'P 1'
#
loop_
_entity.id
_entity.type
_entity.pdbx_description
1 polymer ?
#
loop_
_entity_poly.entity_id
_entity_poly.type
_entity_poly.pdbx_seq_one_letter_code
_entity_poly.pdbx_strand_id
1 'polypeptide(L)'
;MNLNEDEIMDLNSGLKALEDKHFTRALQLLSPLAEKGHAEAQHRMAVMYQNGLGIHRNETAAALWMKLSADQDYELAWHGMGFMYMEGEGVDKNAQEAIKWFSKGIDAGLIGSMTTLAMMYKEGNGVEKNPQEAERLLKMAGF
;
A
#
# COMPACT_ATOMS: atom_id res chain seq x y z
N MET A 1 -1.40 1.02 18.48
CA MET A 1 -2.77 0.78 18.94
C MET A 1 -2.86 -0.61 19.57
N ASN A 2 -3.30 -0.67 20.82
CA ASN A 2 -3.45 -1.94 21.53
C ASN A 2 -4.86 -2.49 21.34
N LEU A 3 -4.94 -3.70 20.80
CA LEU A 3 -6.20 -4.39 20.59
C LEU A 3 -6.53 -5.27 21.80
N ASN A 4 -7.81 -5.36 22.17
CA ASN A 4 -8.26 -6.35 23.16
C ASN A 4 -8.35 -7.73 22.49
N GLU A 5 -8.67 -8.77 23.29
CA GLU A 5 -8.70 -10.14 22.77
C GLU A 5 -9.72 -10.34 21.64
N ASP A 6 -10.91 -9.76 21.76
CA ASP A 6 -11.95 -9.85 20.73
C ASP A 6 -11.51 -9.16 19.45
N GLU A 7 -10.87 -8.01 19.55
CA GLU A 7 -10.35 -7.27 18.40
C GLU A 7 -9.21 -8.02 17.71
N ILE A 8 -8.33 -8.69 18.48
CA ILE A 8 -7.28 -9.54 17.92
C ILE A 8 -7.92 -10.71 17.15
N MET A 9 -8.95 -11.33 17.69
CA MET A 9 -9.69 -12.39 17.01
C MET A 9 -10.32 -11.88 15.71
N ASP A 10 -10.96 -10.72 15.76
CA ASP A 10 -11.58 -10.11 14.58
C ASP A 10 -10.53 -9.77 13.50
N LEU A 11 -9.39 -9.25 13.90
CA LEU A 11 -8.30 -8.97 12.98
C LEU A 11 -7.83 -10.26 12.30
N ASN A 12 -7.52 -11.28 13.07
CA ASN A 12 -7.03 -12.56 12.54
C ASN A 12 -8.07 -13.22 11.64
N SER A 13 -9.34 -13.20 12.04
CA SER A 13 -10.43 -13.75 11.24
C SER A 13 -10.66 -12.95 9.96
N GLY A 14 -10.54 -11.63 10.02
CA GLY A 14 -10.66 -10.75 8.86
C GLY A 14 -9.54 -10.95 7.85
N LEU A 15 -8.30 -11.08 8.33
CA LEU A 15 -7.14 -11.37 7.47
C LEU A 15 -7.26 -12.75 6.82
N LYS A 16 -7.74 -13.74 7.57
CA LYS A 16 -7.98 -15.08 7.04
C LYS A 16 -9.09 -15.07 5.99
N ALA A 17 -10.15 -14.31 6.23
CA ALA A 17 -11.24 -14.16 5.27
C ALA A 17 -10.75 -13.53 3.95
N LEU A 18 -9.83 -12.54 4.02
CA LEU A 18 -9.19 -11.98 2.83
C LEU A 18 -8.39 -13.03 2.07
N GLU A 19 -7.58 -13.79 2.77
CA GLU A 19 -6.77 -14.87 2.19
C GLU A 19 -7.67 -15.90 1.49
N ASP A 20 -8.80 -16.25 2.10
CA ASP A 20 -9.77 -17.21 1.57
C ASP A 20 -10.73 -16.58 0.53
N LYS A 21 -10.54 -15.30 0.21
CA LYS A 21 -11.37 -14.54 -0.73
C LYS A 21 -12.83 -14.39 -0.31
N HIS A 22 -13.10 -14.45 0.99
CA HIS A 22 -14.40 -14.16 1.59
C HIS A 22 -14.47 -12.65 1.88
N PHE A 23 -14.60 -11.84 0.84
CA PHE A 23 -14.39 -10.39 0.93
C PHE A 23 -15.46 -9.67 1.74
N THR A 24 -16.72 -10.07 1.64
CA THR A 24 -17.79 -9.46 2.45
C THR A 24 -17.53 -9.66 3.94
N ARG A 25 -17.14 -10.87 4.33
CA ARG A 25 -16.82 -11.17 5.72
C ARG A 25 -15.58 -10.40 6.19
N ALA A 26 -14.53 -10.36 5.32
CA ALA A 26 -13.32 -9.60 5.64
C ALA A 26 -13.65 -8.13 5.90
N LEU A 27 -14.49 -7.53 5.06
CA LEU A 27 -14.91 -6.14 5.21
C LEU A 27 -15.64 -5.93 6.55
N GLN A 28 -16.56 -6.82 6.91
CA GLN A 28 -17.32 -6.73 8.17
C GLN A 28 -16.39 -6.78 9.38
N LEU A 29 -15.35 -7.60 9.34
CA LEU A 29 -14.41 -7.78 10.46
C LEU A 29 -13.35 -6.70 10.54
N LEU A 30 -12.84 -6.24 9.38
CA LEU A 30 -11.73 -5.28 9.34
C LEU A 30 -12.17 -3.83 9.41
N SER A 31 -13.37 -3.51 8.89
CA SER A 31 -13.88 -2.15 8.84
C SER A 31 -13.92 -1.45 10.21
N PRO A 32 -14.49 -2.09 11.28
CA PRO A 32 -14.50 -1.44 12.59
C PRO A 32 -13.10 -1.18 13.15
N LEU A 33 -12.13 -2.06 12.89
CA LEU A 33 -10.75 -1.89 13.34
C LEU A 33 -10.06 -0.75 12.60
N ALA A 34 -10.29 -0.64 11.30
CA ALA A 34 -9.76 0.46 10.49
C ALA A 34 -10.32 1.81 10.96
N GLU A 35 -11.62 1.87 11.25
CA GLU A 35 -12.28 3.08 11.77
C GLU A 35 -11.73 3.51 13.11
N LYS A 36 -11.31 2.57 13.95
CA LYS A 36 -10.65 2.84 15.23
C LYS A 36 -9.21 3.30 15.07
N GLY A 37 -8.63 3.18 13.90
CA GLY A 37 -7.27 3.62 13.62
C GLY A 37 -6.23 2.52 13.50
N HIS A 38 -6.62 1.26 13.40
CA HIS A 38 -5.65 0.16 13.26
C HIS A 38 -4.99 0.20 11.89
N ALA A 39 -3.67 0.40 11.87
CA ALA A 39 -2.92 0.66 10.62
C ALA A 39 -3.00 -0.47 9.61
N GLU A 40 -2.85 -1.72 10.04
CA GLU A 40 -2.95 -2.86 9.12
C GLU A 40 -4.37 -3.00 8.55
N ALA A 41 -5.39 -2.83 9.39
CA ALA A 41 -6.77 -2.87 8.93
C ALA A 41 -7.06 -1.75 7.93
N GLN A 42 -6.53 -0.55 8.15
CA GLN A 42 -6.64 0.57 7.21
C GLN A 42 -5.98 0.25 5.86
N HIS A 43 -4.81 -0.36 5.88
CA HIS A 43 -4.14 -0.79 4.66
C HIS A 43 -5.00 -1.81 3.88
N ARG A 44 -5.57 -2.79 4.58
CA ARG A 44 -6.44 -3.79 3.94
C ARG A 44 -7.70 -3.14 3.35
N MET A 45 -8.28 -2.17 4.06
CA MET A 45 -9.42 -1.40 3.53
C MET A 45 -9.03 -0.66 2.25
N ALA A 46 -7.85 -0.05 2.22
CA ALA A 46 -7.36 0.62 1.03
C ALA A 46 -7.26 -0.34 -0.16
N VAL A 47 -6.69 -1.53 0.05
CA VAL A 47 -6.56 -2.56 -0.98
C VAL A 47 -7.94 -3.03 -1.47
N MET A 48 -8.89 -3.20 -0.55
CA MET A 48 -10.25 -3.63 -0.90
C MET A 48 -10.97 -2.59 -1.77
N TYR A 49 -10.87 -1.31 -1.43
CA TYR A 49 -11.41 -0.23 -2.26
C TYR A 49 -10.69 -0.11 -3.59
N GLN A 50 -9.37 -0.28 -3.60
CA GLN A 50 -8.55 -0.18 -4.81
C GLN A 50 -8.93 -1.23 -5.86
N ASN A 51 -9.26 -2.44 -5.41
CA ASN A 51 -9.53 -3.59 -6.27
C ASN A 51 -11.01 -4.00 -6.34
N GLY A 52 -11.87 -3.31 -5.61
CA GLY A 52 -13.29 -3.65 -5.59
C GLY A 52 -13.57 -5.00 -4.94
N LEU A 53 -12.92 -5.31 -3.81
CA LEU A 53 -13.06 -6.58 -3.10
C LEU A 53 -14.12 -6.47 -2.00
N GLY A 54 -15.30 -7.04 -2.23
CA GLY A 54 -16.42 -6.97 -1.28
C GLY A 54 -17.09 -5.61 -1.18
N ILE A 55 -16.62 -4.63 -1.94
CA ILE A 55 -17.11 -3.26 -1.97
C ILE A 55 -16.85 -2.71 -3.37
N HIS A 56 -17.62 -1.71 -3.80
CA HIS A 56 -17.36 -1.07 -5.07
C HIS A 56 -15.99 -0.39 -5.08
N ARG A 57 -15.25 -0.58 -6.18
CA ARG A 57 -13.97 0.08 -6.38
C ARG A 57 -14.13 1.59 -6.23
N ASN A 58 -13.26 2.20 -5.42
CA ASN A 58 -13.26 3.64 -5.17
C ASN A 58 -11.83 4.09 -4.90
N GLU A 59 -11.19 4.66 -5.92
CA GLU A 59 -9.79 5.07 -5.84
C GLU A 59 -9.56 6.18 -4.80
N THR A 60 -10.49 7.12 -4.68
CA THR A 60 -10.39 8.19 -3.69
C THR A 60 -10.42 7.64 -2.26
N ALA A 61 -11.37 6.75 -1.97
CA ALA A 61 -11.44 6.11 -0.65
C ALA A 61 -10.18 5.26 -0.40
N ALA A 62 -9.70 4.54 -1.42
CA ALA A 62 -8.47 3.76 -1.30
C ALA A 62 -7.28 4.64 -0.90
N ALA A 63 -7.12 5.79 -1.55
CA ALA A 63 -6.03 6.73 -1.25
C ALA A 63 -6.13 7.29 0.17
N LEU A 64 -7.34 7.61 0.65
CA LEU A 64 -7.55 8.10 2.01
C LEU A 64 -7.15 7.05 3.06
N TRP A 65 -7.61 5.82 2.90
CA TRP A 65 -7.25 4.74 3.82
C TRP A 65 -5.77 4.40 3.76
N MET A 66 -5.19 4.38 2.57
CA MET A 66 -3.76 4.12 2.39
C MET A 66 -2.92 5.17 3.12
N LYS A 67 -3.30 6.45 2.99
CA LYS A 67 -2.59 7.54 3.65
C LYS A 67 -2.68 7.46 5.17
N LEU A 68 -3.85 7.14 5.71
CA LEU A 68 -4.01 6.96 7.16
C LEU A 68 -3.08 5.88 7.68
N SER A 69 -2.97 4.77 6.97
CA SER A 69 -2.06 3.67 7.33
C SER A 69 -0.59 4.09 7.20
N ALA A 70 -0.24 4.74 6.09
CA ALA A 70 1.13 5.19 5.84
C ALA A 70 1.60 6.22 6.87
N ASP A 71 0.72 7.10 7.33
CA ASP A 71 1.02 8.10 8.35
C ASP A 71 1.28 7.48 9.74
N GLN A 72 0.89 6.21 9.93
CA GLN A 72 1.21 5.44 11.13
C GLN A 72 2.46 4.57 10.94
N ASP A 73 3.23 4.81 9.90
CA ASP A 73 4.46 4.06 9.57
C ASP A 73 4.21 2.57 9.29
N TYR A 74 3.05 2.24 8.77
CA TYR A 74 2.78 0.90 8.25
C TYR A 74 3.49 0.75 6.90
N GLU A 75 4.56 -0.02 6.87
CA GLU A 75 5.51 -0.04 5.74
C GLU A 75 4.88 -0.39 4.39
N LEU A 76 3.98 -1.36 4.37
CA LEU A 76 3.30 -1.74 3.12
C LEU A 76 2.48 -0.59 2.54
N ALA A 77 1.99 0.31 3.39
CA ALA A 77 1.26 1.50 2.95
C ALA A 77 2.18 2.53 2.30
N TRP A 78 3.46 2.58 2.65
CA TRP A 78 4.42 3.43 1.95
C TRP A 78 4.55 3.03 0.49
N HIS A 79 4.69 1.74 0.23
CA HIS A 79 4.69 1.22 -1.15
C HIS A 79 3.38 1.55 -1.85
N GLY A 80 2.25 1.36 -1.17
CA GLY A 80 0.93 1.68 -1.70
C GLY A 80 0.79 3.16 -2.11
N MET A 81 1.26 4.08 -1.26
CA MET A 81 1.25 5.50 -1.60
C MET A 81 2.14 5.83 -2.78
N GLY A 82 3.33 5.22 -2.84
CA GLY A 82 4.23 5.38 -3.97
C GLY A 82 3.56 4.97 -5.27
N PHE A 83 2.92 3.82 -5.29
CA PHE A 83 2.18 3.31 -6.45
C PHE A 83 1.05 4.26 -6.85
N MET A 84 0.26 4.74 -5.90
CA MET A 84 -0.86 5.65 -6.18
C MET A 84 -0.39 6.96 -6.82
N TYR A 85 0.68 7.57 -6.32
CA TYR A 85 1.24 8.77 -6.93
C TYR A 85 1.89 8.50 -8.28
N MET A 86 2.52 7.33 -8.45
CA MET A 86 3.12 6.94 -9.72
C MET A 86 2.07 6.80 -10.83
N GLU A 87 0.93 6.21 -10.52
CA GLU A 87 -0.15 5.95 -11.48
C GLU A 87 -1.21 7.06 -11.53
N GLY A 88 -1.24 7.96 -10.57
CA GLY A 88 -2.32 8.93 -10.45
C GLY A 88 -3.63 8.28 -10.05
N GLU A 89 -3.58 7.32 -9.13
CA GLU A 89 -4.73 6.54 -8.70
C GLU A 89 -5.24 7.07 -7.36
N GLY A 90 -6.39 7.74 -7.39
CA GLY A 90 -6.99 8.36 -6.20
C GLY A 90 -6.31 9.65 -5.73
N VAL A 91 -5.19 10.01 -6.33
CA VAL A 91 -4.43 11.24 -6.12
C VAL A 91 -3.91 11.73 -7.47
N ASP A 92 -3.54 13.00 -7.57
CA ASP A 92 -2.91 13.51 -8.79
C ASP A 92 -1.55 12.85 -9.00
N LYS A 93 -1.30 12.39 -10.22
CA LYS A 93 -0.02 11.78 -10.59
C LYS A 93 1.13 12.72 -10.24
N ASN A 94 2.10 12.22 -9.47
CA ASN A 94 3.22 13.01 -9.00
C ASN A 94 4.44 12.11 -8.77
N ALA A 95 5.37 12.10 -9.73
CA ALA A 95 6.54 11.24 -9.66
C ALA A 95 7.44 11.55 -8.46
N GLN A 96 7.55 12.83 -8.06
CA GLN A 96 8.39 13.21 -6.92
C GLN A 96 7.82 12.67 -5.61
N GLU A 97 6.51 12.74 -5.43
CA GLU A 97 5.85 12.11 -4.28
C GLU A 97 6.00 10.59 -4.31
N ALA A 98 5.85 9.98 -5.48
CA ALA A 98 6.04 8.53 -5.61
C ALA A 98 7.45 8.11 -5.17
N ILE A 99 8.48 8.85 -5.60
CA ILE A 99 9.86 8.58 -5.21
C ILE A 99 10.05 8.70 -3.71
N LYS A 100 9.46 9.72 -3.08
CA LYS A 100 9.54 9.89 -1.62
C LYS A 100 9.00 8.66 -0.87
N TRP A 101 7.80 8.21 -1.25
CA TRP A 101 7.18 7.05 -0.59
C TRP A 101 7.92 5.76 -0.87
N PHE A 102 8.36 5.52 -2.11
CA PHE A 102 9.18 4.35 -2.43
C PHE A 102 10.52 4.38 -1.68
N SER A 103 11.13 5.55 -1.53
CA SER A 103 12.39 5.69 -0.79
C SER A 103 12.24 5.29 0.67
N LYS A 104 11.12 5.65 1.31
CA LYS A 104 10.82 5.17 2.66
C LYS A 104 10.73 3.64 2.70
N GLY A 105 10.04 3.05 1.73
CA GLY A 105 9.94 1.59 1.61
C GLY A 105 11.30 0.93 1.39
N ILE A 106 12.14 1.53 0.57
CA ILE A 106 13.50 1.03 0.30
C ILE A 106 14.34 1.05 1.57
N ASP A 107 14.28 2.13 2.34
CA ASP A 107 14.99 2.25 3.62
C ASP A 107 14.54 1.16 4.61
N ALA A 108 13.30 0.71 4.51
CA ALA A 108 12.77 -0.40 5.30
C ALA A 108 13.03 -1.78 4.68
N GLY A 109 13.70 -1.84 3.54
CA GLY A 109 14.05 -3.10 2.89
C GLY A 109 12.94 -3.72 2.03
N LEU A 110 11.93 -2.94 1.63
CA LEU A 110 10.84 -3.46 0.79
C LEU A 110 11.30 -3.66 -0.65
N ILE A 111 11.43 -4.92 -1.03
CA ILE A 111 11.87 -5.32 -2.38
C ILE A 111 10.93 -4.77 -3.46
N GLY A 112 9.62 -4.80 -3.23
CA GLY A 112 8.65 -4.25 -4.16
C GLY A 112 8.85 -2.77 -4.46
N SER A 113 9.26 -1.97 -3.47
CA SER A 113 9.58 -0.56 -3.68
C SER A 113 10.84 -0.37 -4.51
N MET A 114 11.86 -1.21 -4.29
CA MET A 114 13.10 -1.18 -5.07
C MET A 114 12.82 -1.49 -6.55
N THR A 115 12.10 -2.56 -6.82
CA THR A 115 11.80 -2.99 -8.19
C THR A 115 10.88 -2.01 -8.92
N THR A 116 9.89 -1.48 -8.23
CA THR A 116 8.94 -0.53 -8.83
C THR A 116 9.63 0.80 -9.17
N LEU A 117 10.46 1.33 -8.26
CA LEU A 117 11.22 2.54 -8.52
C LEU A 117 12.24 2.31 -9.65
N ALA A 118 12.88 1.14 -9.69
CA ALA A 118 13.77 0.77 -10.78
C ALA A 118 13.06 0.83 -12.14
N MET A 119 11.82 0.33 -12.21
CA MET A 119 11.03 0.39 -13.44
C MET A 119 10.68 1.81 -13.84
N MET A 120 10.38 2.69 -12.87
CA MET A 120 10.17 4.12 -13.16
C MET A 120 11.38 4.74 -13.86
N TYR A 121 12.58 4.48 -13.37
CA TYR A 121 13.82 5.00 -13.97
C TYR A 121 14.13 4.34 -15.30
N LYS A 122 13.87 3.05 -15.44
CA LYS A 122 14.10 2.32 -16.70
C LYS A 122 13.20 2.83 -17.81
N GLU A 123 11.94 3.08 -17.51
CA GLU A 123 10.93 3.50 -18.49
C GLU A 123 10.84 5.02 -18.67
N GLY A 124 11.38 5.79 -17.73
CA GLY A 124 11.20 7.24 -17.71
C GLY A 124 9.77 7.63 -17.35
N ASN A 125 9.13 6.90 -16.43
CA ASN A 125 7.76 7.17 -16.00
C ASN A 125 7.73 8.36 -15.05
N GLY A 126 7.43 9.56 -15.58
CA GLY A 126 7.39 10.80 -14.80
C GLY A 126 8.76 11.32 -14.38
N VAL A 127 9.81 10.64 -14.75
CA VAL A 127 11.21 11.00 -14.47
C VAL A 127 12.04 10.79 -15.72
N GLU A 128 13.20 11.42 -15.77
CA GLU A 128 14.18 11.16 -16.84
C GLU A 128 14.69 9.72 -16.72
N LYS A 129 14.79 9.01 -17.86
CA LYS A 129 15.33 7.65 -17.88
C LYS A 129 16.71 7.64 -17.24
N ASN A 130 16.94 6.69 -16.35
CA ASN A 130 18.22 6.52 -15.67
C ASN A 130 18.52 5.02 -15.52
N PRO A 131 19.09 4.38 -16.56
CA PRO A 131 19.37 2.95 -16.50
C PRO A 131 20.34 2.54 -15.38
N GLN A 132 21.28 3.41 -15.03
CA GLN A 132 22.26 3.14 -13.98
C GLN A 132 21.59 3.07 -12.61
N GLU A 133 20.69 4.01 -12.30
CA GLU A 133 19.92 4.01 -11.06
C GLU A 133 18.97 2.81 -11.02
N ALA A 134 18.33 2.48 -12.13
CA ALA A 134 17.49 1.30 -12.23
C ALA A 134 18.28 0.03 -11.91
N GLU A 135 19.49 -0.12 -12.47
CA GLU A 135 20.35 -1.27 -12.19
C GLU A 135 20.77 -1.33 -10.73
N ARG A 136 21.13 -0.18 -10.13
CA ARG A 136 21.51 -0.12 -8.72
C ARG A 136 20.37 -0.63 -7.82
N LEU A 137 19.14 -0.18 -8.07
CA LEU A 137 17.96 -0.59 -7.31
C LEU A 137 17.66 -2.08 -7.50
N LEU A 138 17.80 -2.59 -8.73
CA LEU A 138 17.58 -4.01 -8.99
C LEU A 138 18.60 -4.88 -8.28
N LYS A 139 19.87 -4.45 -8.21
CA LYS A 139 20.90 -5.16 -7.45
C LYS A 139 20.59 -5.17 -5.95
N MET A 140 20.11 -4.04 -5.40
CA MET A 140 19.66 -3.99 -4.01
C MET A 140 18.54 -5.01 -3.75
N ALA A 141 17.66 -5.21 -4.72
CA ALA A 141 16.55 -6.15 -4.62
C ALA A 141 16.96 -7.62 -4.82
N GLY A 142 18.22 -7.87 -5.19
CA GLY A 142 18.74 -9.23 -5.37
C GLY A 142 18.76 -9.74 -6.81
N PHE A 143 18.66 -8.85 -7.77
CA PHE A 143 18.68 -9.20 -9.20
C PHE A 143 20.04 -8.99 -9.87
#